data_da11ff0b9f4f9bc3076a6d0d3a19e42a
#
_entry.id   da11ff0b9f4f9bc3076a6d0d3a19e42a
#
_cell.length_a   1.000
_cell.length_b   1.000
_cell.length_c   1.000
_cell.angle_alpha   90.00
_cell.angle_beta   90.00
_cell.angle_gamma   90.00
#
_symmetry.space_group_name_H-M   'P 1'
#
loop_
_entity.id
_entity.type
_entity.pdbx_description
1 polymer ?
#
loop_
_entity_poly.entity_id
_entity_poly.type
_entity_poly.pdbx_seq_one_letter_code
_entity_poly.pdbx_strand_id
1 'polypeptide(L)'
;MNKSKIKKLIIIGSGPAGLTAAIYAARGNLNPVVISGREAGGQLMLTTDVDDFPGFPEGIQGPDLIANMRKQAQRFETRFIDEDVVSVDLGQKPFIIQSESRTLKSMSLIIATGASAMWLGLESEQRLRGHGVSACAVCDGFFFKDKNIIVVGGGDTAMREAQHLAKYGKKVTVVHRRGELRAQAALVELVKTKPSVDFLFNHVVEEVLGQDKVTGVKLKNTQTGKISEMVVEGIFIAIGHKPNVEFLNGQVELDGGYIKVISGKGEGESGTSIGGVFVAGDVADHHYRQAVTAAGMGCKAVLDVEEYLENLR
;
A
#
# COMPACT_ATOMS: atom_id res chain seq x y z
N MET A 1 31.49 -1.99 -24.45
CA MET A 1 30.00 -2.02 -24.32
C MET A 1 29.62 -3.34 -23.71
N ASN A 2 29.34 -3.40 -22.42
CA ASN A 2 28.89 -4.61 -21.76
C ASN A 2 27.45 -4.89 -22.25
N LYS A 3 27.25 -5.91 -23.09
CA LYS A 3 25.90 -6.33 -23.48
C LYS A 3 25.14 -6.66 -22.19
N SER A 4 24.22 -5.82 -21.77
CA SER A 4 23.42 -6.08 -20.55
C SER A 4 22.70 -7.42 -20.78
N LYS A 5 23.06 -8.42 -19.98
CA LYS A 5 22.48 -9.76 -20.08
C LYS A 5 20.97 -9.65 -19.83
N ILE A 6 20.15 -10.09 -20.81
CA ILE A 6 18.70 -10.11 -20.68
C ILE A 6 18.34 -10.96 -19.47
N LYS A 7 17.50 -10.42 -18.57
CA LYS A 7 16.98 -11.12 -17.39
C LYS A 7 15.75 -11.92 -17.77
N LYS A 8 15.54 -13.04 -17.10
CA LYS A 8 14.28 -13.78 -17.21
C LYS A 8 13.15 -12.97 -16.56
N LEU A 9 13.42 -12.45 -15.36
CA LEU A 9 12.48 -11.71 -14.54
C LEU A 9 13.14 -10.51 -13.87
N ILE A 10 12.47 -9.35 -13.93
CA ILE A 10 12.72 -8.21 -13.06
C ILE A 10 11.47 -7.97 -12.22
N ILE A 11 11.66 -7.69 -10.92
CA ILE A 11 10.62 -7.33 -9.97
C ILE A 11 10.83 -5.87 -9.60
N ILE A 12 9.79 -5.05 -9.74
CA ILE A 12 9.83 -3.63 -9.38
C ILE A 12 9.07 -3.44 -8.08
N GLY A 13 9.79 -3.09 -7.01
CA GLY A 13 9.27 -2.92 -5.66
C GLY A 13 9.76 -3.99 -4.69
N SER A 14 9.95 -3.60 -3.43
CA SER A 14 10.54 -4.41 -2.35
C SER A 14 9.68 -4.45 -1.09
N GLY A 15 8.38 -4.20 -1.20
CA GLY A 15 7.41 -4.50 -0.16
C GLY A 15 7.14 -6.02 -0.07
N PRO A 16 6.20 -6.46 0.80
CA PRO A 16 5.89 -7.88 0.99
C PRO A 16 5.59 -8.64 -0.30
N ALA A 17 4.89 -8.01 -1.26
CA ALA A 17 4.61 -8.60 -2.57
C ALA A 17 5.91 -8.89 -3.35
N GLY A 18 6.75 -7.88 -3.54
CA GLY A 18 7.98 -7.98 -4.31
C GLY A 18 9.01 -8.90 -3.66
N LEU A 19 9.15 -8.86 -2.32
CA LEU A 19 10.06 -9.75 -1.59
C LEU A 19 9.60 -11.21 -1.62
N THR A 20 8.29 -11.47 -1.49
CA THR A 20 7.74 -12.82 -1.65
C THR A 20 7.95 -13.32 -3.07
N ALA A 21 7.68 -12.50 -4.07
CA ALA A 21 7.96 -12.83 -5.47
C ALA A 21 9.44 -13.14 -5.68
N ALA A 22 10.35 -12.36 -5.08
CA ALA A 22 11.79 -12.61 -5.17
C ALA A 22 12.21 -13.95 -4.59
N ILE A 23 11.66 -14.33 -3.42
CA ILE A 23 11.93 -15.63 -2.77
C ILE A 23 11.49 -16.78 -3.66
N TYR A 24 10.25 -16.74 -4.17
CA TYR A 24 9.71 -17.81 -5.02
C TYR A 24 10.46 -17.91 -6.34
N ALA A 25 10.68 -16.79 -7.03
CA ALA A 25 11.40 -16.74 -8.30
C ALA A 25 12.85 -17.25 -8.20
N ALA A 26 13.55 -16.89 -7.12
CA ALA A 26 14.92 -17.37 -6.90
C ALA A 26 14.96 -18.87 -6.66
N ARG A 27 14.02 -19.42 -5.90
CA ARG A 27 13.88 -20.87 -5.69
C ARG A 27 13.47 -21.62 -6.97
N GLY A 28 12.70 -20.96 -7.86
CA GLY A 28 12.35 -21.47 -9.19
C GLY A 28 13.44 -21.28 -10.25
N ASN A 29 14.69 -20.92 -9.89
CA ASN A 29 15.82 -20.72 -10.82
C ASN A 29 15.58 -19.62 -11.88
N LEU A 30 14.74 -18.64 -11.59
CA LEU A 30 14.54 -17.50 -12.49
C LEU A 30 15.65 -16.45 -12.37
N ASN A 31 16.48 -16.52 -11.32
CA ASN A 31 17.54 -15.56 -11.02
C ASN A 31 17.04 -14.10 -11.07
N PRO A 32 16.04 -13.74 -10.26
CA PRO A 32 15.39 -12.44 -10.32
C PRO A 32 16.34 -11.30 -9.98
N VAL A 33 16.03 -10.13 -10.55
CA VAL A 33 16.57 -8.85 -10.09
C VAL A 33 15.43 -8.04 -9.52
N VAL A 34 15.58 -7.59 -8.28
CA VAL A 34 14.62 -6.68 -7.63
C VAL A 34 15.15 -5.26 -7.72
N ILE A 35 14.35 -4.36 -8.26
CA ILE A 35 14.59 -2.92 -8.18
C ILE A 35 13.75 -2.41 -7.02
N SER A 36 14.45 -2.10 -5.91
CA SER A 36 13.81 -1.91 -4.59
C SER A 36 13.16 -0.55 -4.42
N GLY A 37 13.60 0.46 -5.19
CA GLY A 37 13.39 1.87 -4.87
C GLY A 37 14.42 2.37 -3.83
N ARG A 38 14.54 3.67 -3.70
CA ARG A 38 15.38 4.32 -2.67
C ARG A 38 14.82 4.07 -1.27
N GLU A 39 13.50 4.15 -1.13
CA GLU A 39 12.77 3.84 0.10
C GLU A 39 12.33 2.37 0.08
N ALA A 40 13.34 1.47 0.15
CA ALA A 40 13.10 0.04 0.08
C ALA A 40 12.24 -0.46 1.26
N GLY A 41 11.29 -1.38 0.98
CA GLY A 41 10.46 -2.05 1.99
C GLY A 41 8.99 -1.59 2.03
N GLY A 42 8.70 -0.43 1.43
CA GLY A 42 7.33 0.09 1.29
C GLY A 42 6.70 0.52 2.61
N GLN A 43 5.37 0.44 2.72
CA GLN A 43 4.60 1.00 3.84
C GLN A 43 4.96 0.40 5.22
N LEU A 44 5.44 -0.84 5.27
CA LEU A 44 5.86 -1.47 6.53
C LEU A 44 7.10 -0.84 7.16
N MET A 45 7.89 -0.09 6.39
CA MET A 45 9.01 0.68 6.96
C MET A 45 8.56 1.88 7.79
N LEU A 46 7.29 2.28 7.65
CA LEU A 46 6.68 3.44 8.32
C LEU A 46 5.77 3.02 9.49
N THR A 47 5.62 1.71 9.72
CA THR A 47 4.82 1.18 10.83
C THR A 47 5.71 0.64 11.95
N THR A 48 5.17 0.56 13.15
CA THR A 48 5.84 -0.02 14.32
C THR A 48 5.51 -1.51 14.42
N ASP A 49 4.52 -1.87 15.21
CA ASP A 49 4.16 -3.26 15.47
C ASP A 49 3.29 -3.84 14.34
N VAL A 50 3.59 -5.05 13.91
CA VAL A 50 2.86 -5.85 12.95
C VAL A 50 2.43 -7.15 13.65
N ASP A 51 1.17 -7.20 14.05
CA ASP A 51 0.58 -8.32 14.78
C ASP A 51 -0.25 -9.25 13.87
N ASP A 52 -0.49 -8.83 12.63
CA ASP A 52 -1.38 -9.51 11.69
C ASP A 52 -0.64 -10.27 10.56
N PHE A 53 0.71 -10.34 10.62
CA PHE A 53 1.48 -11.16 9.70
C PHE A 53 1.77 -12.53 10.34
N PRO A 54 1.27 -13.64 9.77
CA PRO A 54 1.39 -14.97 10.39
C PRO A 54 2.84 -15.41 10.57
N GLY A 55 3.13 -16.10 11.67
CA GLY A 55 4.44 -16.65 11.99
C GLY A 55 5.20 -15.91 13.11
N PHE A 56 4.62 -14.81 13.63
CA PHE A 56 5.19 -14.01 14.70
C PHE A 56 4.20 -13.88 15.86
N PRO A 57 4.17 -14.85 16.80
CA PRO A 57 3.18 -14.88 17.89
C PRO A 57 3.31 -13.70 18.87
N GLU A 58 4.49 -13.09 18.94
CA GLU A 58 4.77 -11.90 19.78
C GLU A 58 4.70 -10.59 18.95
N GLY A 59 4.19 -10.66 17.71
CA GLY A 59 4.31 -9.55 16.76
C GLY A 59 5.73 -9.38 16.22
N ILE A 60 5.91 -8.43 15.32
CA ILE A 60 7.22 -8.04 14.77
C ILE A 60 7.19 -6.58 14.35
N GLN A 61 8.33 -5.88 14.48
CA GLN A 61 8.44 -4.53 13.92
C GLN A 61 8.42 -4.59 12.39
N GLY A 62 7.69 -3.65 11.75
CA GLY A 62 7.56 -3.62 10.29
C GLY A 62 8.92 -3.63 9.56
N PRO A 63 9.90 -2.78 9.95
CA PRO A 63 11.25 -2.81 9.39
C PRO A 63 11.97 -4.17 9.56
N ASP A 64 11.78 -4.85 10.69
CA ASP A 64 12.40 -6.15 10.94
C ASP A 64 11.78 -7.26 10.07
N LEU A 65 10.47 -7.22 9.86
CA LEU A 65 9.79 -8.12 8.92
C LEU A 65 10.35 -7.97 7.51
N ILE A 66 10.47 -6.74 7.03
CA ILE A 66 11.05 -6.45 5.71
C ILE A 66 12.52 -6.90 5.63
N ALA A 67 13.33 -6.63 6.66
CA ALA A 67 14.72 -7.06 6.70
C ALA A 67 14.83 -8.59 6.66
N ASN A 68 13.97 -9.31 7.37
CA ASN A 68 13.94 -10.77 7.37
C ASN A 68 13.55 -11.33 6.00
N MET A 69 12.53 -10.78 5.35
CA MET A 69 12.11 -11.20 4.01
C MET A 69 13.21 -10.91 2.98
N ARG A 70 13.88 -9.75 3.06
CA ARG A 70 15.02 -9.42 2.18
C ARG A 70 16.20 -10.38 2.37
N LYS A 71 16.58 -10.68 3.62
CA LYS A 71 17.60 -11.68 3.95
C LYS A 71 17.24 -13.06 3.40
N GLN A 72 15.96 -13.44 3.49
CA GLN A 72 15.48 -14.71 2.94
C GLN A 72 15.64 -14.77 1.42
N ALA A 73 15.27 -13.70 0.69
CA ALA A 73 15.48 -13.62 -0.75
C ALA A 73 16.98 -13.65 -1.13
N GLN A 74 17.82 -12.94 -0.37
CA GLN A 74 19.28 -12.91 -0.58
C GLN A 74 19.92 -14.29 -0.37
N ARG A 75 19.42 -15.12 0.56
CA ARG A 75 19.89 -16.48 0.77
C ARG A 75 19.76 -17.35 -0.50
N PHE A 76 18.82 -17.01 -1.38
CA PHE A 76 18.60 -17.65 -2.69
C PHE A 76 19.21 -16.85 -3.86
N GLU A 77 20.23 -16.02 -3.58
CA GLU A 77 21.00 -15.26 -4.58
C GLU A 77 20.18 -14.20 -5.35
N THR A 78 19.04 -13.73 -4.82
CA THR A 78 18.33 -12.59 -5.39
C THR A 78 19.23 -11.36 -5.39
N ARG A 79 19.29 -10.68 -6.53
CA ARG A 79 20.03 -9.42 -6.67
C ARG A 79 19.12 -8.23 -6.46
N PHE A 80 19.58 -7.28 -5.66
CA PHE A 80 18.88 -6.03 -5.37
C PHE A 80 19.59 -4.84 -6.02
N ILE A 81 18.78 -3.89 -6.49
CA ILE A 81 19.20 -2.58 -7.00
C ILE A 81 18.36 -1.56 -6.23
N ASP A 82 19.03 -0.78 -5.37
CA ASP A 82 18.37 0.20 -4.50
C ASP A 82 18.34 1.57 -5.22
N GLU A 83 17.63 1.62 -6.34
CA GLU A 83 17.38 2.78 -7.21
C GLU A 83 15.88 2.83 -7.55
N ASP A 84 15.38 4.03 -7.86
CA ASP A 84 14.03 4.18 -8.36
C ASP A 84 13.94 3.85 -9.86
N VAL A 85 12.83 3.23 -10.28
CA VAL A 85 12.51 3.07 -11.69
C VAL A 85 11.93 4.38 -12.20
N VAL A 86 12.57 4.94 -13.23
CA VAL A 86 12.18 6.20 -13.85
C VAL A 86 11.17 5.98 -14.98
N SER A 87 11.37 4.93 -15.77
CA SER A 87 10.47 4.59 -16.89
C SER A 87 10.64 3.14 -17.32
N VAL A 88 9.66 2.66 -18.07
CA VAL A 88 9.71 1.35 -18.74
C VAL A 88 9.29 1.52 -20.21
N ASP A 89 9.81 0.64 -21.08
CA ASP A 89 9.28 0.44 -22.43
C ASP A 89 8.78 -1.00 -22.52
N LEU A 90 7.47 -1.13 -22.58
CA LEU A 90 6.73 -2.40 -22.63
C LEU A 90 6.21 -2.72 -24.04
N GLY A 91 6.46 -1.85 -25.02
CA GLY A 91 6.03 -2.03 -26.40
C GLY A 91 6.84 -3.06 -27.20
N GLN A 92 7.94 -3.57 -26.62
CA GLN A 92 8.84 -4.52 -27.27
C GLN A 92 9.34 -5.57 -26.30
N LYS A 93 9.86 -6.69 -26.84
CA LYS A 93 10.57 -7.72 -26.04
C LYS A 93 12.00 -7.88 -26.53
N PRO A 94 13.00 -7.95 -25.64
CA PRO A 94 12.87 -7.84 -24.17
C PRO A 94 12.44 -6.44 -23.74
N PHE A 95 11.62 -6.35 -22.69
CA PHE A 95 11.22 -5.10 -22.05
C PHE A 95 12.44 -4.30 -21.61
N ILE A 96 12.36 -2.97 -21.68
CA ILE A 96 13.43 -2.08 -21.21
C ILE A 96 12.97 -1.39 -19.93
N ILE A 97 13.80 -1.46 -18.89
CA ILE A 97 13.57 -0.83 -17.59
C ILE A 97 14.70 0.16 -17.34
N GLN A 98 14.36 1.43 -17.18
CA GLN A 98 15.28 2.50 -16.88
C GLN A 98 15.18 2.81 -15.40
N SER A 99 16.23 2.53 -14.62
CA SER A 99 16.41 3.08 -13.29
C SER A 99 17.25 4.36 -13.36
N GLU A 100 17.50 4.99 -12.23
CA GLU A 100 18.21 6.27 -12.17
C GLU A 100 19.58 6.24 -12.87
N SER A 101 20.34 5.16 -12.73
CA SER A 101 21.69 5.04 -13.30
C SER A 101 21.85 3.89 -14.30
N ARG A 102 20.84 3.05 -14.52
CA ARG A 102 20.96 1.80 -15.29
C ARG A 102 19.82 1.60 -16.28
N THR A 103 20.16 0.94 -17.40
CA THR A 103 19.20 0.37 -18.33
C THR A 103 19.27 -1.15 -18.25
N LEU A 104 18.15 -1.79 -17.93
CA LEU A 104 18.03 -3.22 -17.81
C LEU A 104 17.06 -3.77 -18.88
N LYS A 105 17.23 -5.05 -19.22
CA LYS A 105 16.34 -5.75 -20.16
C LYS A 105 15.80 -7.02 -19.54
N SER A 106 14.49 -7.27 -19.70
CA SER A 106 13.83 -8.45 -19.12
C SER A 106 12.84 -9.09 -20.09
N MET A 107 12.67 -10.41 -19.99
CA MET A 107 11.64 -11.15 -20.73
C MET A 107 10.27 -11.06 -20.05
N SER A 108 10.25 -10.89 -18.72
CA SER A 108 9.04 -10.71 -17.92
C SER A 108 9.26 -9.70 -16.80
N LEU A 109 8.17 -9.12 -16.31
CA LEU A 109 8.14 -8.14 -15.22
C LEU A 109 7.07 -8.51 -14.20
N ILE A 110 7.38 -8.28 -12.91
CA ILE A 110 6.37 -8.18 -11.86
C ILE A 110 6.40 -6.75 -11.32
N ILE A 111 5.26 -6.06 -11.38
CA ILE A 111 5.08 -4.74 -10.80
C ILE A 111 4.50 -4.92 -9.40
N ALA A 112 5.30 -4.57 -8.37
CA ALA A 112 4.99 -4.74 -6.95
C ALA A 112 5.28 -3.45 -6.17
N THR A 113 5.01 -2.30 -6.81
CA THR A 113 5.37 -0.96 -6.33
C THR A 113 4.46 -0.44 -5.21
N GLY A 114 3.35 -1.16 -4.94
CA GLY A 114 2.42 -0.82 -3.88
C GLY A 114 1.63 0.47 -4.12
N ALA A 115 1.04 0.98 -3.06
CA ALA A 115 0.31 2.23 -3.03
C ALA A 115 0.70 3.03 -1.78
N SER A 116 0.78 4.35 -1.93
CA SER A 116 1.11 5.26 -0.83
C SER A 116 -0.17 5.81 -0.22
N ALA A 117 -0.28 5.77 1.12
CA ALA A 117 -1.35 6.45 1.81
C ALA A 117 -1.29 7.95 1.54
N MET A 118 -2.44 8.56 1.30
CA MET A 118 -2.55 10.01 1.20
C MET A 118 -2.65 10.61 2.60
N TRP A 119 -1.89 11.68 2.82
CA TRP A 119 -1.81 12.38 4.09
C TRP A 119 -2.36 13.80 3.96
N LEU A 120 -2.66 14.45 5.10
CA LEU A 120 -3.13 15.83 5.12
C LEU A 120 -2.02 16.82 4.78
N GLY A 121 -0.75 16.42 4.95
CA GLY A 121 0.42 17.25 4.71
C GLY A 121 0.75 18.19 5.87
N LEU A 122 0.26 17.89 7.08
CA LEU A 122 0.54 18.67 8.27
C LEU A 122 1.84 18.18 8.94
N GLU A 123 2.68 19.10 9.37
CA GLU A 123 3.91 18.77 10.11
C GLU A 123 3.60 17.99 11.40
N SER A 124 2.54 18.40 12.12
CA SER A 124 2.06 17.71 13.32
C SER A 124 1.57 16.28 13.05
N GLU A 125 0.92 16.05 11.91
CA GLU A 125 0.54 14.72 11.44
C GLU A 125 1.78 13.85 11.22
N GLN A 126 2.77 14.38 10.48
CA GLN A 126 4.00 13.65 10.16
C GLN A 126 4.77 13.23 11.42
N ARG A 127 4.89 14.13 12.39
CA ARG A 127 5.57 13.90 13.67
C ARG A 127 4.94 12.80 14.51
N LEU A 128 3.61 12.67 14.45
CA LEU A 128 2.83 11.75 15.29
C LEU A 128 2.40 10.47 14.57
N ARG A 129 2.92 10.19 13.35
CA ARG A 129 2.70 8.89 12.67
C ARG A 129 3.24 7.75 13.53
N GLY A 130 2.44 6.69 13.70
CA GLY A 130 2.74 5.59 14.60
C GLY A 130 2.56 5.91 16.10
N HIS A 131 2.34 7.18 16.45
CA HIS A 131 2.14 7.65 17.80
C HIS A 131 0.71 8.19 18.04
N GLY A 132 -0.27 7.55 17.40
CA GLY A 132 -1.68 7.91 17.45
C GLY A 132 -2.23 8.44 16.12
N VAL A 133 -1.38 8.70 15.12
CA VAL A 133 -1.77 8.96 13.73
C VAL A 133 -1.54 7.70 12.89
N SER A 134 -2.60 7.22 12.24
CA SER A 134 -2.58 6.02 11.41
C SER A 134 -3.33 6.25 10.09
N ALA A 135 -3.13 5.38 9.09
CA ALA A 135 -3.88 5.30 7.86
C ALA A 135 -4.48 3.90 7.62
N CYS A 136 -4.48 3.03 8.66
CA CYS A 136 -4.98 1.65 8.57
C CYS A 136 -5.73 1.24 9.85
N ALA A 137 -7.06 1.26 9.83
CA ALA A 137 -7.86 0.82 10.97
C ALA A 137 -7.76 -0.69 11.23
N VAL A 138 -7.54 -1.50 10.21
CA VAL A 138 -7.38 -2.96 10.36
C VAL A 138 -6.09 -3.27 11.10
N CYS A 139 -5.01 -2.53 10.80
CA CYS A 139 -3.70 -2.72 11.42
C CYS A 139 -3.69 -2.23 12.89
N ASP A 140 -4.16 -1.01 13.12
CA ASP A 140 -3.92 -0.29 14.37
C ASP A 140 -5.15 -0.16 15.27
N GLY A 141 -6.34 -0.50 14.76
CA GLY A 141 -7.61 -0.26 15.47
C GLY A 141 -7.68 -0.90 16.85
N PHE A 142 -7.07 -2.05 17.04
CA PHE A 142 -7.05 -2.76 18.31
C PHE A 142 -6.36 -1.95 19.44
N PHE A 143 -5.31 -1.19 19.13
CA PHE A 143 -4.59 -0.35 20.10
C PHE A 143 -5.41 0.86 20.61
N PHE A 144 -6.54 1.12 19.96
CA PHE A 144 -7.45 2.23 20.32
C PHE A 144 -8.73 1.77 21.02
N LYS A 145 -8.69 0.60 21.66
CA LYS A 145 -9.81 0.11 22.45
C LYS A 145 -10.18 1.11 23.57
N ASP A 146 -11.49 1.37 23.69
CA ASP A 146 -12.10 2.28 24.65
C ASP A 146 -11.63 3.76 24.57
N LYS A 147 -11.03 4.17 23.43
CA LYS A 147 -10.53 5.52 23.18
C LYS A 147 -11.46 6.34 22.30
N ASN A 148 -11.34 7.67 22.38
CA ASN A 148 -11.98 8.59 21.44
C ASN A 148 -11.11 8.75 20.22
N ILE A 149 -11.67 8.53 19.05
CA ILE A 149 -10.94 8.43 17.78
C ILE A 149 -11.62 9.32 16.75
N ILE A 150 -10.85 9.91 15.85
CA ILE A 150 -11.41 10.50 14.62
C ILE A 150 -10.95 9.74 13.37
N VAL A 151 -11.83 9.71 12.38
CA VAL A 151 -11.53 9.26 11.02
C VAL A 151 -11.68 10.44 10.09
N VAL A 152 -10.61 10.81 9.39
CA VAL A 152 -10.63 11.95 8.46
C VAL A 152 -10.86 11.45 7.05
N GLY A 153 -12.00 11.79 6.46
CA GLY A 153 -12.36 11.37 5.12
C GLY A 153 -13.87 11.41 4.88
N GLY A 154 -14.32 10.97 3.70
CA GLY A 154 -15.74 10.97 3.34
C GLY A 154 -16.06 10.08 2.14
N GLY A 155 -15.10 9.25 1.73
CA GLY A 155 -15.29 8.19 0.72
C GLY A 155 -15.46 6.80 1.36
N ASP A 156 -15.54 5.78 0.52
CA ASP A 156 -15.72 4.38 0.94
C ASP A 156 -14.66 3.93 1.94
N THR A 157 -13.40 4.32 1.75
CA THR A 157 -12.31 4.04 2.69
C THR A 157 -12.63 4.56 4.08
N ALA A 158 -13.06 5.82 4.22
CA ALA A 158 -13.38 6.39 5.53
C ALA A 158 -14.56 5.68 6.21
N MET A 159 -15.54 5.23 5.45
CA MET A 159 -16.66 4.45 5.99
C MET A 159 -16.23 3.07 6.46
N ARG A 160 -15.39 2.37 5.70
CA ARG A 160 -14.84 1.07 6.10
C ARG A 160 -13.96 1.18 7.36
N GLU A 161 -13.10 2.19 7.41
CA GLU A 161 -12.26 2.51 8.57
C GLU A 161 -13.13 2.80 9.82
N ALA A 162 -14.12 3.70 9.69
CA ALA A 162 -15.04 4.02 10.79
C ALA A 162 -15.83 2.80 11.26
N GLN A 163 -16.32 1.94 10.32
CA GLN A 163 -16.99 0.71 10.66
C GLN A 163 -16.08 -0.25 11.44
N HIS A 164 -14.82 -0.36 11.03
CA HIS A 164 -13.86 -1.23 11.70
C HIS A 164 -13.53 -0.72 13.10
N LEU A 165 -13.22 0.57 13.23
CA LEU A 165 -12.90 1.22 14.51
C LEU A 165 -14.07 1.25 15.48
N ALA A 166 -15.32 1.25 15.00
CA ALA A 166 -16.50 1.14 15.85
C ALA A 166 -16.56 -0.14 16.70
N LYS A 167 -15.75 -1.16 16.38
CA LYS A 167 -15.62 -2.39 17.18
C LYS A 167 -14.81 -2.18 18.45
N TYR A 168 -13.92 -1.20 18.45
CA TYR A 168 -12.93 -0.97 19.51
C TYR A 168 -13.12 0.37 20.22
N GLY A 169 -13.31 1.44 19.45
CA GLY A 169 -13.36 2.80 19.96
C GLY A 169 -14.56 3.08 20.85
N LYS A 170 -14.33 3.84 21.93
CA LYS A 170 -15.40 4.37 22.76
C LYS A 170 -16.31 5.31 21.96
N LYS A 171 -15.69 6.16 21.18
CA LYS A 171 -16.34 7.09 20.24
C LYS A 171 -15.48 7.25 18.99
N VAL A 172 -16.10 7.15 17.82
CA VAL A 172 -15.47 7.35 16.51
C VAL A 172 -16.16 8.53 15.83
N THR A 173 -15.46 9.62 15.57
CA THR A 173 -16.04 10.78 14.89
C THR A 173 -15.46 10.86 13.47
N VAL A 174 -16.33 10.73 12.46
CA VAL A 174 -15.94 10.94 11.05
C VAL A 174 -15.90 12.42 10.76
N VAL A 175 -14.71 12.96 10.50
CA VAL A 175 -14.49 14.37 10.15
C VAL A 175 -14.45 14.51 8.64
N HIS A 176 -15.36 15.27 8.06
CA HIS A 176 -15.44 15.48 6.62
C HIS A 176 -15.50 16.97 6.25
N ARG A 177 -14.72 17.35 5.23
CA ARG A 177 -14.57 18.75 4.79
C ARG A 177 -15.80 19.34 4.08
N ARG A 178 -16.78 18.53 3.69
CA ARG A 178 -18.01 18.93 3.00
C ARG A 178 -19.23 18.58 3.83
N GLY A 179 -20.41 19.08 3.39
CA GLY A 179 -21.71 18.76 4.02
C GLY A 179 -22.24 17.36 3.67
N GLU A 180 -21.66 16.69 2.65
CA GLU A 180 -22.13 15.40 2.15
C GLU A 180 -20.96 14.46 1.92
N LEU A 181 -21.18 13.17 2.22
CA LEU A 181 -20.24 12.09 1.99
C LEU A 181 -20.24 11.70 0.49
N ARG A 182 -19.10 11.20 0.02
CA ARG A 182 -18.95 10.65 -1.34
C ARG A 182 -19.01 9.12 -1.38
N ALA A 183 -19.08 8.50 -0.22
CA ALA A 183 -19.16 7.05 -0.08
C ALA A 183 -20.47 6.50 -0.64
N GLN A 184 -20.47 5.23 -1.01
CA GLN A 184 -21.67 4.50 -1.42
C GLN A 184 -22.73 4.56 -0.31
N ALA A 185 -23.99 4.83 -0.70
CA ALA A 185 -25.09 5.00 0.24
C ALA A 185 -25.25 3.81 1.22
N ALA A 186 -25.08 2.58 0.72
CA ALA A 186 -25.16 1.38 1.55
C ALA A 186 -24.09 1.35 2.66
N LEU A 187 -22.85 1.80 2.39
CA LEU A 187 -21.79 1.90 3.40
C LEU A 187 -22.11 2.99 4.42
N VAL A 188 -22.62 4.13 3.97
CA VAL A 188 -22.99 5.24 4.85
C VAL A 188 -24.10 4.79 5.81
N GLU A 189 -25.16 4.16 5.31
CA GLU A 189 -26.25 3.67 6.15
C GLU A 189 -25.74 2.62 7.16
N LEU A 190 -24.90 1.69 6.73
CA LEU A 190 -24.29 0.71 7.63
C LEU A 190 -23.48 1.35 8.77
N VAL A 191 -22.71 2.40 8.47
CA VAL A 191 -21.92 3.12 9.49
C VAL A 191 -22.84 3.92 10.43
N LYS A 192 -23.90 4.54 9.93
CA LYS A 192 -24.89 5.25 10.76
C LYS A 192 -25.61 4.36 11.77
N THR A 193 -25.71 3.04 11.52
CA THR A 193 -26.28 2.11 12.52
C THR A 193 -25.36 1.88 13.72
N LYS A 194 -24.10 2.31 13.69
CA LYS A 194 -23.16 2.11 14.78
C LYS A 194 -23.32 3.19 15.85
N PRO A 195 -23.76 2.86 17.07
CA PRO A 195 -24.05 3.88 18.09
C PRO A 195 -22.80 4.64 18.58
N SER A 196 -21.61 4.07 18.36
CA SER A 196 -20.35 4.73 18.72
C SER A 196 -19.84 5.69 17.63
N VAL A 197 -20.51 5.80 16.46
CA VAL A 197 -20.04 6.62 15.33
C VAL A 197 -20.87 7.88 15.18
N ASP A 198 -20.17 9.01 15.18
CA ASP A 198 -20.72 10.34 14.89
C ASP A 198 -20.09 10.94 13.62
N PHE A 199 -20.77 11.92 13.03
CA PHE A 199 -20.30 12.63 11.84
C PHE A 199 -20.13 14.13 12.14
N LEU A 200 -18.98 14.68 11.79
CA LEU A 200 -18.66 16.09 11.87
C LEU A 200 -18.38 16.63 10.47
N PHE A 201 -19.39 17.22 9.86
CA PHE A 201 -19.32 17.78 8.52
C PHE A 201 -18.76 19.19 8.51
N ASN A 202 -18.28 19.62 7.33
CA ASN A 202 -17.72 20.96 7.09
C ASN A 202 -16.55 21.28 7.99
N HIS A 203 -15.71 20.29 8.34
CA HIS A 203 -14.52 20.49 9.14
C HIS A 203 -13.29 19.86 8.48
N VAL A 204 -12.16 20.52 8.68
CA VAL A 204 -10.82 20.02 8.34
C VAL A 204 -9.94 20.02 9.59
N VAL A 205 -8.98 19.12 9.64
CA VAL A 205 -7.94 19.13 10.66
C VAL A 205 -6.89 20.16 10.25
N GLU A 206 -6.59 21.11 11.12
CA GLU A 206 -5.51 22.10 10.95
C GLU A 206 -4.23 21.69 11.67
N GLU A 207 -4.35 20.99 12.79
CA GLU A 207 -3.22 20.56 13.60
C GLU A 207 -3.58 19.30 14.39
N VAL A 208 -2.65 18.39 14.52
CA VAL A 208 -2.72 17.24 15.44
C VAL A 208 -1.97 17.62 16.72
N LEU A 209 -2.65 17.59 17.86
CA LEU A 209 -2.13 17.99 19.16
C LEU A 209 -1.45 16.84 19.89
N GLY A 210 -0.36 17.14 20.58
CA GLY A 210 0.43 16.21 21.36
C GLY A 210 1.92 16.34 21.07
N GLN A 211 2.77 15.88 21.97
CA GLN A 211 4.23 15.83 21.78
C GLN A 211 4.68 14.41 21.40
N ASP A 212 4.51 13.46 22.28
CA ASP A 212 4.94 12.06 22.11
C ASP A 212 3.82 11.17 21.55
N LYS A 213 2.56 11.59 21.73
CA LYS A 213 1.37 10.89 21.24
C LYS A 213 0.23 11.88 21.01
N VAL A 214 -0.74 11.44 20.22
CA VAL A 214 -1.97 12.23 19.98
C VAL A 214 -2.75 12.46 21.28
N THR A 215 -3.10 13.72 21.55
CA THR A 215 -3.95 14.12 22.67
C THR A 215 -5.20 14.88 22.23
N GLY A 216 -5.25 15.32 20.98
CA GLY A 216 -6.36 16.04 20.41
C GLY A 216 -6.08 16.50 18.99
N VAL A 217 -7.02 17.26 18.46
CA VAL A 217 -6.90 17.91 17.15
C VAL A 217 -7.49 19.32 17.19
N LYS A 218 -6.93 20.25 16.42
CA LYS A 218 -7.57 21.50 16.03
C LYS A 218 -8.34 21.31 14.75
N LEU A 219 -9.60 21.67 14.77
CA LEU A 219 -10.53 21.55 13.68
C LEU A 219 -10.97 22.95 13.24
N LYS A 220 -11.01 23.17 11.93
CA LYS A 220 -11.55 24.40 11.35
C LYS A 220 -12.82 24.08 10.59
N ASN A 221 -13.87 24.82 10.91
CA ASN A 221 -15.10 24.78 10.13
C ASN A 221 -14.88 25.46 8.78
N THR A 222 -15.13 24.77 7.68
CA THR A 222 -14.85 25.23 6.31
C THR A 222 -15.82 26.32 5.83
N GLN A 223 -16.98 26.46 6.48
CA GLN A 223 -18.00 27.47 6.13
C GLN A 223 -17.83 28.77 6.94
N THR A 224 -17.54 28.63 8.23
CA THR A 224 -17.48 29.78 9.14
C THR A 224 -16.06 30.23 9.46
N GLY A 225 -15.06 29.42 9.15
CA GLY A 225 -13.67 29.65 9.54
C GLY A 225 -13.38 29.45 11.04
N LYS A 226 -14.40 29.12 11.86
CA LYS A 226 -14.24 28.95 13.30
C LYS A 226 -13.34 27.77 13.61
N ILE A 227 -12.37 27.99 14.50
CA ILE A 227 -11.47 26.96 15.02
C ILE A 227 -12.02 26.43 16.34
N SER A 228 -11.92 25.14 16.54
CA SER A 228 -12.26 24.44 17.79
C SER A 228 -11.27 23.31 18.07
N GLU A 229 -11.13 22.90 19.31
CA GLU A 229 -10.31 21.76 19.69
C GLU A 229 -11.20 20.58 20.09
N MET A 230 -10.75 19.38 19.75
CA MET A 230 -11.39 18.12 20.14
C MET A 230 -10.34 17.22 20.78
N VAL A 231 -10.63 16.74 21.99
CA VAL A 231 -9.79 15.76 22.68
C VAL A 231 -10.02 14.39 22.07
N VAL A 232 -8.96 13.81 21.50
CA VAL A 232 -8.95 12.47 20.91
C VAL A 232 -7.60 11.81 21.19
N GLU A 233 -7.59 10.49 21.19
CA GLU A 233 -6.39 9.70 21.46
C GLU A 233 -5.85 9.02 20.19
N GLY A 234 -6.61 9.13 19.08
CA GLY A 234 -6.21 8.61 17.78
C GLY A 234 -6.85 9.33 16.62
N ILE A 235 -6.12 9.41 15.53
CA ILE A 235 -6.57 9.96 14.26
C ILE A 235 -6.23 9.00 13.13
N PHE A 236 -7.23 8.61 12.34
CA PHE A 236 -7.09 7.75 11.17
C PHE A 236 -7.33 8.56 9.90
N ILE A 237 -6.30 8.64 9.07
CA ILE A 237 -6.33 9.40 7.83
C ILE A 237 -6.84 8.51 6.71
N ALA A 238 -8.10 8.69 6.33
CA ALA A 238 -8.83 7.86 5.37
C ALA A 238 -9.24 8.65 4.11
N ILE A 239 -8.31 9.46 3.56
CA ILE A 239 -8.54 10.31 2.39
C ILE A 239 -8.19 9.64 1.07
N GLY A 240 -7.68 8.41 1.10
CA GLY A 240 -7.37 7.56 -0.04
C GLY A 240 -5.93 7.09 -0.08
N HIS A 241 -5.63 6.30 -1.11
CA HIS A 241 -4.29 5.80 -1.45
C HIS A 241 -4.01 6.15 -2.90
N LYS A 242 -2.74 6.31 -3.23
CA LYS A 242 -2.26 6.55 -4.58
C LYS A 242 -1.37 5.40 -4.99
N PRO A 243 -1.77 4.58 -5.98
CA PRO A 243 -0.91 3.54 -6.54
C PRO A 243 0.35 4.14 -7.18
N ASN A 244 1.49 3.47 -7.01
CA ASN A 244 2.76 3.95 -7.53
C ASN A 244 2.95 3.42 -8.97
N VAL A 245 2.40 4.13 -9.94
CA VAL A 245 2.30 3.73 -11.36
C VAL A 245 2.87 4.75 -12.35
N GLU A 246 3.39 5.88 -11.88
CA GLU A 246 3.82 7.00 -12.72
C GLU A 246 4.86 6.61 -13.76
N PHE A 247 5.81 5.74 -13.40
CA PHE A 247 6.88 5.26 -14.28
C PHE A 247 6.37 4.44 -15.49
N LEU A 248 5.11 3.96 -15.44
CA LEU A 248 4.48 3.20 -16.53
C LEU A 248 4.06 4.08 -17.71
N ASN A 249 3.93 5.40 -17.53
CA ASN A 249 3.56 6.36 -18.57
C ASN A 249 2.32 5.94 -19.40
N GLY A 250 1.32 5.31 -18.75
CA GLY A 250 0.07 4.90 -19.38
C GLY A 250 0.16 3.65 -20.27
N GLN A 251 1.26 2.90 -20.24
CA GLN A 251 1.42 1.70 -21.07
C GLN A 251 0.61 0.50 -20.58
N VAL A 252 0.19 0.48 -19.30
CA VAL A 252 -0.62 -0.59 -18.70
C VAL A 252 -2.01 -0.06 -18.39
N GLU A 253 -3.04 -0.88 -18.64
CA GLU A 253 -4.43 -0.51 -18.36
C GLU A 253 -4.64 -0.35 -16.85
N LEU A 254 -5.30 0.75 -16.45
CA LEU A 254 -5.63 1.06 -15.06
C LEU A 254 -7.15 1.08 -14.87
N ASP A 255 -7.58 0.70 -13.66
CA ASP A 255 -8.94 0.87 -13.16
C ASP A 255 -8.90 1.64 -11.84
N GLY A 256 -9.57 2.79 -11.77
CA GLY A 256 -9.53 3.67 -10.61
C GLY A 256 -8.11 4.12 -10.20
N GLY A 257 -7.14 4.10 -11.13
CA GLY A 257 -5.74 4.41 -10.89
C GLY A 257 -4.87 3.20 -10.50
N TYR A 258 -5.46 2.04 -10.19
CA TYR A 258 -4.79 0.79 -9.89
C TYR A 258 -4.54 -0.02 -11.17
N ILE A 259 -3.47 -0.82 -11.21
CA ILE A 259 -3.22 -1.70 -12.34
C ILE A 259 -4.34 -2.73 -12.42
N LYS A 260 -4.99 -2.79 -13.58
CA LYS A 260 -6.08 -3.74 -13.83
C LYS A 260 -5.51 -5.14 -14.03
N VAL A 261 -5.96 -6.07 -13.19
CA VAL A 261 -5.68 -7.50 -13.37
C VAL A 261 -6.57 -8.05 -14.47
N ILE A 262 -5.97 -8.72 -15.46
CA ILE A 262 -6.68 -9.36 -16.56
C ILE A 262 -6.44 -10.87 -16.47
N SER A 263 -7.36 -11.57 -15.81
CA SER A 263 -7.31 -13.02 -15.69
C SER A 263 -7.87 -13.71 -16.96
N GLY A 264 -7.41 -14.93 -17.26
CA GLY A 264 -8.03 -15.83 -18.24
C GLY A 264 -7.53 -15.74 -19.67
N LYS A 265 -6.44 -15.02 -19.96
CA LYS A 265 -5.78 -15.00 -21.29
C LYS A 265 -4.52 -15.89 -21.40
N GLY A 266 -4.41 -16.93 -20.57
CA GLY A 266 -3.21 -17.79 -20.53
C GLY A 266 -2.04 -17.21 -19.74
N GLU A 267 -2.28 -16.16 -18.92
CA GLU A 267 -1.29 -15.50 -18.08
C GLU A 267 -1.66 -15.55 -16.59
N GLY A 268 -2.48 -16.54 -16.18
CA GLY A 268 -2.85 -16.75 -14.78
C GLY A 268 -3.79 -15.68 -14.22
N GLU A 269 -3.69 -15.45 -12.90
CA GLU A 269 -4.54 -14.52 -12.14
C GLU A 269 -3.84 -13.18 -11.82
N SER A 270 -2.60 -12.98 -12.25
CA SER A 270 -1.82 -11.77 -12.00
C SER A 270 -1.41 -11.01 -13.26
N GLY A 271 -1.88 -11.46 -14.44
CA GLY A 271 -1.61 -10.83 -15.74
C GLY A 271 -2.15 -9.40 -15.84
N THR A 272 -1.50 -8.59 -16.66
CA THR A 272 -1.94 -7.22 -16.99
C THR A 272 -2.41 -7.14 -18.46
N SER A 273 -2.65 -5.92 -18.97
CA SER A 273 -2.95 -5.69 -20.39
C SER A 273 -1.77 -6.01 -21.32
N ILE A 274 -0.58 -6.22 -20.79
CA ILE A 274 0.66 -6.48 -21.54
C ILE A 274 1.17 -7.89 -21.24
N GLY A 275 1.21 -8.76 -22.27
CA GLY A 275 1.71 -10.13 -22.13
C GLY A 275 3.16 -10.21 -21.62
N GLY A 276 3.37 -10.90 -20.49
CA GLY A 276 4.64 -11.01 -19.77
C GLY A 276 4.87 -9.93 -18.72
N VAL A 277 3.87 -9.06 -18.48
CA VAL A 277 3.86 -8.12 -17.36
C VAL A 277 2.78 -8.51 -16.36
N PHE A 278 3.20 -8.78 -15.14
CA PHE A 278 2.38 -9.25 -14.03
C PHE A 278 2.35 -8.22 -12.92
N VAL A 279 1.37 -8.32 -12.02
CA VAL A 279 1.20 -7.36 -10.94
C VAL A 279 0.95 -8.08 -9.61
N ALA A 280 1.44 -7.51 -8.50
CA ALA A 280 1.22 -8.02 -7.16
C ALA A 280 1.18 -6.92 -6.11
N GLY A 281 0.30 -7.08 -5.12
CA GLY A 281 0.16 -6.19 -3.97
C GLY A 281 -0.70 -4.97 -4.24
N ASP A 282 -0.56 -3.97 -3.39
CA ASP A 282 -1.46 -2.81 -3.29
C ASP A 282 -1.51 -1.94 -4.55
N VAL A 283 -0.60 -2.10 -5.48
CA VAL A 283 -0.64 -1.41 -6.79
C VAL A 283 -1.81 -1.89 -7.66
N ALA A 284 -2.36 -3.09 -7.36
CA ALA A 284 -3.57 -3.65 -7.97
C ALA A 284 -4.68 -3.93 -6.94
N ASP A 285 -4.32 -4.21 -5.68
CA ASP A 285 -5.29 -4.47 -4.62
C ASP A 285 -5.75 -3.16 -3.96
N HIS A 286 -6.86 -2.61 -4.45
CA HIS A 286 -7.50 -1.43 -3.85
C HIS A 286 -8.42 -1.78 -2.65
N HIS A 287 -8.63 -3.06 -2.37
CA HIS A 287 -9.62 -3.53 -1.40
C HIS A 287 -9.01 -3.94 -0.06
N TYR A 288 -8.11 -4.91 -0.05
CA TYR A 288 -7.54 -5.49 1.18
C TYR A 288 -6.35 -4.69 1.70
N ARG A 289 -5.34 -4.49 0.87
CA ARG A 289 -4.11 -3.72 1.21
C ARG A 289 -3.47 -4.21 2.51
N GLN A 290 -3.29 -5.52 2.62
CA GLN A 290 -2.67 -6.17 3.75
C GLN A 290 -1.33 -6.81 3.35
N ALA A 291 -0.37 -6.83 4.28
CA ALA A 291 0.95 -7.41 4.02
C ALA A 291 0.87 -8.88 3.60
N VAL A 292 0.00 -9.66 4.23
CA VAL A 292 -0.18 -11.09 3.94
C VAL A 292 -0.87 -11.33 2.59
N THR A 293 -1.86 -10.50 2.20
CA THR A 293 -2.47 -10.60 0.86
C THR A 293 -1.49 -10.20 -0.22
N ALA A 294 -0.71 -9.14 0.02
CA ALA A 294 0.35 -8.72 -0.89
C ALA A 294 1.42 -9.81 -1.08
N ALA A 295 1.84 -10.48 0.00
CA ALA A 295 2.75 -11.63 -0.07
C ALA A 295 2.15 -12.78 -0.89
N GLY A 296 0.88 -13.13 -0.67
CA GLY A 296 0.16 -14.14 -1.44
C GLY A 296 0.08 -13.80 -2.94
N MET A 297 -0.19 -12.53 -3.27
CA MET A 297 -0.17 -12.07 -4.66
C MET A 297 1.22 -12.17 -5.28
N GLY A 298 2.29 -11.87 -4.54
CA GLY A 298 3.68 -12.04 -4.99
C GLY A 298 4.00 -13.49 -5.35
N CYS A 299 3.51 -14.45 -4.55
CA CYS A 299 3.63 -15.88 -4.85
C CYS A 299 2.91 -16.25 -6.16
N LYS A 300 1.63 -15.85 -6.32
CA LYS A 300 0.84 -16.09 -7.54
C LYS A 300 1.54 -15.53 -8.78
N ALA A 301 1.99 -14.28 -8.71
CA ALA A 301 2.64 -13.63 -9.84
C ALA A 301 3.89 -14.37 -10.33
N VAL A 302 4.64 -14.99 -9.45
CA VAL A 302 5.80 -15.81 -9.87
C VAL A 302 5.38 -17.09 -10.57
N LEU A 303 4.36 -17.78 -10.06
CA LEU A 303 3.86 -19.00 -10.69
C LEU A 303 3.33 -18.69 -12.10
N ASP A 304 2.63 -17.59 -12.27
CA ASP A 304 2.15 -17.11 -13.57
C ASP A 304 3.35 -16.76 -14.51
N VAL A 305 4.42 -16.14 -13.98
CA VAL A 305 5.65 -15.87 -14.74
C VAL A 305 6.34 -17.17 -15.19
N GLU A 306 6.39 -18.19 -14.34
CA GLU A 306 7.00 -19.48 -14.69
C GLU A 306 6.26 -20.11 -15.85
N GLU A 307 4.93 -20.21 -15.80
CA GLU A 307 4.08 -20.72 -16.87
C GLU A 307 4.28 -19.90 -18.17
N TYR A 308 4.25 -18.57 -18.08
CA TYR A 308 4.48 -17.70 -19.21
C TYR A 308 5.84 -17.94 -19.90
N LEU A 309 6.93 -18.05 -19.11
CA LEU A 309 8.27 -18.27 -19.65
C LEU A 309 8.45 -19.66 -20.24
N GLU A 310 7.74 -20.68 -19.75
CA GLU A 310 7.70 -22.03 -20.33
C GLU A 310 7.01 -22.01 -21.70
N ASN A 311 5.93 -21.27 -21.85
CA ASN A 311 5.19 -21.13 -23.11
C ASN A 311 5.93 -20.31 -24.19
N LEU A 312 7.02 -19.61 -23.84
CA LEU A 312 7.89 -18.91 -24.79
C LEU A 312 8.97 -19.81 -25.43
N ARG A 313 9.14 -21.04 -24.93
CA ARG A 313 10.12 -22.01 -25.43
C ARG A 313 9.54 -22.83 -26.59
#